data_1d712c32ffcfe54cfd84e12fbc711fa8
#
_entry.id   1d712c32ffcfe54cfd84e12fbc711fa8
#
_cell.length_a   1.000
_cell.length_b   1.000
_cell.length_c   1.000
_cell.angle_alpha   90.00
_cell.angle_beta   90.00
_cell.angle_gamma   90.00
#
_symmetry.space_group_name_H-M   'P 1'
#
loop_
_entity.id
_entity.type
_entity.pdbx_description
1 polymer ?
#
loop_
_entity_poly.entity_id
_entity_poly.type
_entity_poly.pdbx_seq_one_letter_code
_entity_poly.pdbx_strand_id
1 'polypeptide(L)'
;MRFFDREKELNYLKTYVQLEPNSILFVYGPKSSGKSTVMRRVIKELENSNIVFFYYNLREHATYSKEEFLEVFFEKDKNKVVRNNLILDLKVFKIGIEENYDFSKLSLNDVFKKIKSSINTVIKNGKKPVLIFDELQKLKNIYFNGNKPLLNELFNLFVSLTKMEHLCHVICLTSDTLFIEEIYRNSSLKNASKYYLIDWLRKNSIRNILKEEGFSEEEINYCLNYLSLPYEIVDLIENKKLGLTVEETIKQWINIEKDGLKYLIDTTDLDVEKIYMPYLSLITR
;
A
#
# COMPACT_ATOMS: atom_id res chain seq x y z
N MET A 1 2.22 -10.60 13.64
CA MET A 1 2.45 -11.23 12.32
C MET A 1 3.95 -11.40 12.13
N ARG A 2 4.41 -12.60 11.84
CA ARG A 2 5.84 -12.88 11.59
C ARG A 2 6.25 -12.22 10.26
N PHE A 3 7.45 -11.62 10.20
CA PHE A 3 7.99 -10.96 9.02
C PHE A 3 8.91 -11.95 8.30
N PHE A 4 8.68 -12.20 7.02
CA PHE A 4 9.40 -13.20 6.25
C PHE A 4 10.08 -12.58 5.04
N ASP A 5 11.37 -12.89 4.84
CA ASP A 5 12.16 -12.75 3.61
C ASP A 5 11.89 -11.47 2.81
N ARG A 6 11.99 -10.32 3.48
CA ARG A 6 11.82 -8.99 2.89
C ARG A 6 12.97 -8.04 3.27
N GLU A 7 14.12 -8.59 3.61
CA GLU A 7 15.31 -7.82 4.03
C GLU A 7 15.81 -6.91 2.91
N LYS A 8 15.74 -7.37 1.65
CA LYS A 8 16.13 -6.58 0.49
C LYS A 8 15.23 -5.37 0.30
N GLU A 9 13.93 -5.58 0.35
CA GLU A 9 12.91 -4.55 0.23
C GLU A 9 13.00 -3.56 1.39
N LEU A 10 13.18 -4.07 2.60
CA LEU A 10 13.37 -3.27 3.81
C LEU A 10 14.59 -2.36 3.69
N ASN A 11 15.75 -2.93 3.29
CA ASN A 11 16.98 -2.18 3.14
C ASN A 11 16.88 -1.14 2.02
N TYR A 12 16.25 -1.48 0.89
CA TYR A 12 16.02 -0.54 -0.20
C TYR A 12 15.22 0.67 0.28
N LEU A 13 14.08 0.45 0.95
CA LEU A 13 13.21 1.52 1.41
C LEU A 13 13.87 2.36 2.51
N LYS A 14 14.59 1.74 3.46
CA LYS A 14 15.37 2.48 4.48
C LYS A 14 16.43 3.37 3.86
N THR A 15 17.16 2.86 2.86
CA THR A 15 18.16 3.64 2.15
C THR A 15 17.51 4.76 1.34
N TYR A 16 16.40 4.47 0.64
CA TYR A 16 15.69 5.45 -0.17
C TYR A 16 15.27 6.69 0.63
N VAL A 17 14.70 6.52 1.82
CA VAL A 17 14.23 7.65 2.63
C VAL A 17 15.36 8.44 3.31
N GLN A 18 16.59 7.94 3.28
CA GLN A 18 17.77 8.66 3.77
C GLN A 18 18.41 9.54 2.71
N LEU A 19 18.18 9.25 1.42
CA LEU A 19 18.66 10.05 0.31
C LEU A 19 17.97 11.41 0.25
N GLU A 20 18.37 12.24 -0.71
CA GLU A 20 17.66 13.48 -1.02
C GLU A 20 16.39 13.19 -1.82
N PRO A 21 15.23 13.81 -1.47
CA PRO A 21 14.00 13.67 -2.23
C PRO A 21 14.19 14.17 -3.68
N ASN A 22 13.94 13.32 -4.67
CA ASN A 22 14.13 13.67 -6.07
C ASN A 22 13.07 13.06 -7.01
N SER A 23 12.24 12.17 -6.49
CA SER A 23 11.20 11.50 -7.26
C SER A 23 10.12 10.93 -6.35
N ILE A 24 8.93 10.72 -6.91
CA ILE A 24 7.87 9.94 -6.26
C ILE A 24 8.26 8.46 -6.39
N LEU A 25 8.17 7.70 -5.30
CA LEU A 25 8.38 6.25 -5.32
C LEU A 25 7.04 5.53 -5.32
N PHE A 26 6.74 4.81 -6.40
CA PHE A 26 5.64 3.87 -6.47
C PHE A 26 6.10 2.48 -6.08
N VAL A 27 5.61 1.98 -4.94
CA VAL A 27 5.83 0.62 -4.46
C VAL A 27 4.60 -0.21 -4.84
N TYR A 28 4.76 -1.16 -5.72
CA TYR A 28 3.66 -1.93 -6.28
C TYR A 28 3.93 -3.44 -6.20
N GLY A 29 2.92 -4.23 -6.47
CA GLY A 29 3.01 -5.70 -6.48
C GLY A 29 1.68 -6.35 -6.15
N PRO A 30 1.59 -7.68 -6.21
CA PRO A 30 0.34 -8.41 -5.99
C PRO A 30 -0.34 -8.04 -4.67
N LYS A 31 -1.67 -8.18 -4.63
CA LYS A 31 -2.40 -8.08 -3.37
C LYS A 31 -1.81 -9.07 -2.37
N SER A 32 -1.73 -8.69 -1.10
CA SER A 32 -1.16 -9.51 -0.02
C SER A 32 0.34 -9.85 -0.15
N SER A 33 1.10 -9.22 -1.06
CA SER A 33 2.57 -9.39 -1.15
C SER A 33 3.35 -8.81 0.03
N GLY A 34 2.68 -8.11 0.96
CA GLY A 34 3.30 -7.56 2.16
C GLY A 34 3.79 -6.12 2.05
N LYS A 35 3.40 -5.34 1.02
CA LYS A 35 3.81 -3.94 0.82
C LYS A 35 3.63 -3.06 2.05
N SER A 36 2.41 -3.01 2.59
CA SER A 36 2.10 -2.22 3.80
C SER A 36 2.84 -2.74 5.03
N THR A 37 3.05 -4.05 5.14
CA THR A 37 3.80 -4.68 6.25
C THR A 37 5.28 -4.27 6.20
N VAL A 38 5.91 -4.32 5.04
CA VAL A 38 7.29 -3.87 4.84
C VAL A 38 7.41 -2.39 5.18
N MET A 39 6.50 -1.55 4.69
CA MET A 39 6.53 -0.11 4.97
C MET A 39 6.35 0.19 6.46
N ARG A 40 5.42 -0.45 7.15
CA ARG A 40 5.26 -0.32 8.61
C ARG A 40 6.51 -0.77 9.36
N ARG A 41 7.21 -1.78 8.86
CA ARG A 41 8.50 -2.21 9.45
C ARG A 41 9.60 -1.18 9.26
N VAL A 42 9.70 -0.56 8.07
CA VAL A 42 10.61 0.58 7.81
C VAL A 42 10.36 1.72 8.80
N ILE A 43 9.10 2.13 8.96
CA ILE A 43 8.70 3.19 9.88
C ILE A 43 9.15 2.84 11.31
N LYS A 44 8.88 1.62 11.76
CA LYS A 44 9.25 1.16 13.10
C LYS A 44 10.77 1.16 13.33
N GLU A 45 11.55 0.69 12.35
CA GLU A 45 13.01 0.63 12.47
C GLU A 45 13.68 2.02 12.43
N LEU A 46 13.01 3.01 11.84
CA LEU A 46 13.49 4.39 11.74
C LEU A 46 12.80 5.35 12.71
N GLU A 47 12.01 4.86 13.67
CA GLU A 47 11.25 5.68 14.63
C GLU A 47 12.12 6.64 15.45
N ASN A 48 13.31 6.20 15.84
CA ASN A 48 14.26 7.01 16.62
C ASN A 48 15.24 7.83 15.75
N SER A 49 15.00 7.89 14.44
CA SER A 49 15.81 8.70 13.53
C SER A 49 15.31 10.15 13.42
N ASN A 50 16.00 10.93 12.61
CA ASN A 50 15.56 12.29 12.26
C ASN A 50 14.44 12.31 11.21
N ILE A 51 13.81 11.17 10.89
CA ILE A 51 12.75 11.05 9.89
C ILE A 51 11.38 11.10 10.56
N VAL A 52 10.45 11.86 9.95
CA VAL A 52 9.05 11.93 10.38
C VAL A 52 8.18 11.35 9.27
N PHE A 53 7.47 10.28 9.56
CA PHE A 53 6.59 9.62 8.63
C PHE A 53 5.15 10.11 8.80
N PHE A 54 4.50 10.43 7.68
CA PHE A 54 3.07 10.71 7.57
C PHE A 54 2.47 9.60 6.71
N TYR A 55 1.77 8.67 7.33
CA TYR A 55 1.22 7.48 6.67
C TYR A 55 -0.30 7.60 6.55
N TYR A 56 -0.79 7.56 5.33
CA TYR A 56 -2.21 7.62 4.99
C TYR A 56 -2.66 6.28 4.43
N ASN A 57 -3.45 5.53 5.20
CA ASN A 57 -4.07 4.30 4.74
C ASN A 57 -5.47 4.61 4.19
N LEU A 58 -5.57 4.73 2.88
CA LEU A 58 -6.83 5.05 2.22
C LEU A 58 -7.86 3.91 2.27
N ARG A 59 -7.50 2.72 2.78
CA ARG A 59 -8.48 1.66 3.05
C ARG A 59 -9.28 1.88 4.34
N GLU A 60 -8.68 2.54 5.32
CA GLU A 60 -9.30 2.76 6.63
C GLU A 60 -10.33 3.89 6.60
N HIS A 61 -10.34 4.65 5.52
CA HIS A 61 -11.23 5.79 5.34
C HIS A 61 -12.15 5.57 4.14
N ALA A 62 -13.45 5.87 4.33
CA ALA A 62 -14.39 5.98 3.23
C ALA A 62 -14.08 7.29 2.49
N THR A 63 -13.37 7.22 1.37
CA THR A 63 -12.98 8.39 0.58
C THR A 63 -13.76 8.40 -0.72
N TYR A 64 -15.04 8.80 -0.64
CA TYR A 64 -15.92 8.92 -1.82
C TYR A 64 -16.09 10.36 -2.30
N SER A 65 -15.71 11.34 -1.46
CA SER A 65 -15.84 12.74 -1.75
C SER A 65 -14.54 13.51 -1.46
N LYS A 66 -14.49 14.76 -1.96
CA LYS A 66 -13.44 15.71 -1.65
C LYS A 66 -13.34 15.97 -0.14
N GLU A 67 -14.48 16.16 0.49
CA GLU A 67 -14.60 16.51 1.91
C GLU A 67 -14.05 15.37 2.78
N GLU A 68 -14.42 14.14 2.51
CA GLU A 68 -13.90 12.95 3.21
C GLU A 68 -12.40 12.78 3.02
N PHE A 69 -11.89 13.00 1.78
CA PHE A 69 -10.45 13.01 1.54
C PHE A 69 -9.73 14.05 2.39
N LEU A 70 -10.30 15.29 2.47
CA LEU A 70 -9.73 16.36 3.28
C LEU A 70 -9.76 16.05 4.77
N GLU A 71 -10.79 15.36 5.26
CA GLU A 71 -10.88 14.91 6.65
C GLU A 71 -9.75 13.95 7.04
N VAL A 72 -9.28 13.13 6.10
CA VAL A 72 -8.11 12.25 6.33
C VAL A 72 -6.84 13.04 6.63
N PHE A 73 -6.66 14.19 5.98
CA PHE A 73 -5.50 15.06 6.19
C PHE A 73 -5.65 15.97 7.41
N PHE A 74 -6.88 16.33 7.76
CA PHE A 74 -7.20 17.33 8.75
C PHE A 74 -8.06 16.73 9.87
N GLU A 75 -7.49 15.83 10.65
CA GLU A 75 -8.16 15.31 11.83
C GLU A 75 -8.58 16.46 12.76
N LYS A 76 -9.89 16.61 12.97
CA LYS A 76 -10.43 17.42 14.05
C LYS A 76 -9.89 16.87 15.36
N ASP A 77 -9.27 17.71 16.16
CA ASP A 77 -8.72 17.38 17.48
C ASP A 77 -9.87 16.97 18.44
N LYS A 78 -10.47 15.80 18.19
CA LYS A 78 -11.44 15.19 19.10
C LYS A 78 -10.70 14.20 19.98
N ASN A 79 -10.35 14.72 21.18
CA ASN A 79 -9.98 13.95 22.36
C ASN A 79 -8.81 12.97 22.22
N LYS A 80 -7.71 13.33 22.89
CA LYS A 80 -6.67 12.41 23.34
C LYS A 80 -7.29 11.13 23.93
N VAL A 81 -7.60 10.16 23.12
CA VAL A 81 -7.75 8.79 23.59
C VAL A 81 -6.36 8.22 23.64
N VAL A 82 -5.77 8.31 24.84
CA VAL A 82 -4.62 7.51 25.23
C VAL A 82 -5.05 6.05 25.14
N ARG A 83 -4.78 5.41 24.01
CA ARG A 83 -4.77 3.96 23.91
C ARG A 83 -3.32 3.51 24.06
N ASN A 84 -3.06 2.96 25.25
CA ASN A 84 -1.86 2.25 25.57
C ASN A 84 -1.57 1.17 24.53
N ASN A 85 -0.30 1.12 24.13
CA ASN A 85 0.42 0.03 23.50
C ASN A 85 0.31 -0.14 21.98
N LEU A 86 1.44 0.15 21.31
CA LEU A 86 1.86 -0.35 20.00
C LEU A 86 1.11 0.16 18.75
N ILE A 87 0.61 1.35 18.76
CA ILE A 87 0.33 2.06 17.53
C ILE A 87 1.41 3.11 17.38
N LEU A 88 2.26 2.93 16.37
CA LEU A 88 3.08 3.99 15.82
C LEU A 88 2.22 5.25 15.75
N ASP A 89 2.63 6.30 16.46
CA ASP A 89 2.03 7.63 16.31
C ASP A 89 2.29 8.08 14.87
N LEU A 90 1.42 7.61 13.99
CA LEU A 90 1.36 8.07 12.61
C LEU A 90 0.87 9.49 12.71
N LYS A 91 1.82 10.42 12.73
CA LYS A 91 1.52 11.85 12.86
C LYS A 91 0.78 12.28 11.61
N VAL A 92 -0.54 12.20 11.67
CA VAL A 92 -1.41 12.94 10.77
C VAL A 92 -1.03 14.43 10.88
N PHE A 93 -1.04 15.16 9.80
CA PHE A 93 -0.83 16.61 9.87
C PHE A 93 -1.89 17.21 10.80
N LYS A 94 -1.53 17.42 12.07
CA LYS A 94 -2.36 18.20 12.98
C LYS A 94 -2.24 19.67 12.53
N ILE A 95 -3.05 20.02 11.57
CA ILE A 95 -3.27 21.43 11.26
C ILE A 95 -4.35 21.87 12.23
N GLY A 96 -4.02 22.77 13.13
CA GLY A 96 -4.99 23.40 14.02
C GLY A 96 -6.09 24.05 13.19
N ILE A 97 -7.17 23.32 13.00
CA ILE A 97 -8.40 23.83 12.42
C ILE A 97 -9.34 24.05 13.60
N GLU A 98 -9.88 25.25 13.73
CA GLU A 98 -10.93 25.55 14.69
C GLU A 98 -12.08 24.54 14.54
N GLU A 99 -12.69 24.15 15.64
CA GLU A 99 -13.65 23.03 15.75
C GLU A 99 -14.84 23.05 14.77
N ASN A 100 -15.06 24.16 14.07
CA ASN A 100 -16.20 24.37 13.16
C ASN A 100 -15.77 24.70 11.71
N TYR A 101 -14.64 24.19 11.24
CA TYR A 101 -14.19 24.49 9.89
C TYR A 101 -15.03 23.72 8.85
N ASP A 102 -15.61 24.45 7.91
CA ASP A 102 -16.38 23.90 6.80
C ASP A 102 -15.44 23.52 5.65
N PHE A 103 -15.13 22.23 5.54
CA PHE A 103 -14.24 21.71 4.48
C PHE A 103 -14.77 21.93 3.06
N SER A 104 -16.08 22.16 2.90
CA SER A 104 -16.67 22.44 1.59
C SER A 104 -16.14 23.75 0.99
N LYS A 105 -15.68 24.67 1.82
CA LYS A 105 -15.14 25.99 1.44
C LYS A 105 -13.64 25.99 1.15
N LEU A 106 -12.91 24.92 1.47
CA LEU A 106 -11.48 24.83 1.18
C LEU A 106 -11.22 24.60 -0.31
N SER A 107 -10.40 25.44 -0.90
CA SER A 107 -9.82 25.13 -2.21
C SER A 107 -8.68 24.11 -2.06
N LEU A 108 -8.40 23.33 -3.12
CA LEU A 108 -7.22 22.47 -3.16
C LEU A 108 -5.91 23.21 -2.91
N ASN A 109 -5.81 24.44 -3.42
CA ASN A 109 -4.63 25.28 -3.21
C ASN A 109 -4.40 25.62 -1.74
N ASP A 110 -5.46 25.83 -0.97
CA ASP A 110 -5.33 26.08 0.46
C ASP A 110 -4.88 24.84 1.20
N VAL A 111 -5.39 23.66 0.80
CA VAL A 111 -4.95 22.37 1.32
C VAL A 111 -3.47 22.14 1.03
N PHE A 112 -3.03 22.34 -0.21
CA PHE A 112 -1.64 22.17 -0.62
C PHE A 112 -0.69 23.14 0.09
N LYS A 113 -1.10 24.40 0.27
CA LYS A 113 -0.34 25.36 1.08
C LYS A 113 -0.18 24.91 2.54
N LYS A 114 -1.23 24.36 3.14
CA LYS A 114 -1.18 23.84 4.51
C LYS A 114 -0.28 22.61 4.62
N ILE A 115 -0.35 21.67 3.66
CA ILE A 115 0.56 20.52 3.61
C ILE A 115 2.01 21.00 3.52
N LYS A 116 2.33 21.89 2.60
CA LYS A 116 3.68 22.48 2.47
C LYS A 116 4.13 23.21 3.75
N SER A 117 3.26 23.96 4.38
CA SER A 117 3.56 24.65 5.65
C SER A 117 3.94 23.65 6.75
N SER A 118 3.19 22.55 6.88
CA SER A 118 3.47 21.51 7.88
C SER A 118 4.79 20.78 7.58
N ILE A 119 5.07 20.47 6.30
CA ILE A 119 6.35 19.89 5.87
C ILE A 119 7.51 20.83 6.24
N ASN A 120 7.38 22.13 5.95
CA ASN A 120 8.39 23.13 6.27
C ASN A 120 8.62 23.26 7.79
N THR A 121 7.58 23.09 8.60
CA THR A 121 7.72 23.08 10.06
C THR A 121 8.55 21.87 10.53
N VAL A 122 8.35 20.69 9.93
CA VAL A 122 9.17 19.51 10.22
C VAL A 122 10.63 19.73 9.84
N ILE A 123 10.88 20.33 8.67
CA ILE A 123 12.23 20.63 8.18
C ILE A 123 12.92 21.66 9.08
N LYS A 124 12.23 22.73 9.47
CA LYS A 124 12.76 23.75 10.39
C LYS A 124 13.18 23.15 11.74
N ASN A 125 12.55 22.06 12.16
CA ASN A 125 12.92 21.32 13.37
C ASN A 125 14.06 20.29 13.14
N GLY A 126 14.79 20.38 12.02
CA GLY A 126 15.92 19.50 11.68
C GLY A 126 15.52 18.08 11.32
N LYS A 127 14.25 17.83 11.00
CA LYS A 127 13.74 16.50 10.67
C LYS A 127 13.42 16.37 9.18
N LYS A 128 13.49 15.14 8.66
CA LYS A 128 13.17 14.79 7.27
C LYS A 128 11.73 14.25 7.17
N PRO A 129 10.81 14.92 6.48
CA PRO A 129 9.45 14.41 6.29
C PRO A 129 9.39 13.36 5.18
N VAL A 130 8.56 12.34 5.38
CA VAL A 130 8.22 11.31 4.39
C VAL A 130 6.71 11.14 4.37
N LEU A 131 6.08 11.38 3.21
CA LEU A 131 4.66 11.15 2.98
C LEU A 131 4.46 9.75 2.39
N ILE A 132 3.54 8.98 2.95
CA ILE A 132 3.21 7.64 2.47
C ILE A 132 1.70 7.55 2.24
N PHE A 133 1.31 7.17 1.02
CA PHE A 133 -0.07 6.93 0.63
C PHE A 133 -0.26 5.45 0.32
N ASP A 134 -1.00 4.74 1.15
CA ASP A 134 -1.32 3.33 0.94
C ASP A 134 -2.68 3.19 0.25
N GLU A 135 -2.74 2.36 -0.80
CA GLU A 135 -3.90 2.16 -1.68
C GLU A 135 -4.31 3.42 -2.46
N LEU A 136 -3.33 4.13 -3.03
CA LEU A 136 -3.53 5.41 -3.72
C LEU A 136 -4.58 5.34 -4.84
N GLN A 137 -4.75 4.18 -5.50
CA GLN A 137 -5.74 3.99 -6.56
C GLN A 137 -7.20 4.26 -6.12
N LYS A 138 -7.48 4.23 -4.82
CA LYS A 138 -8.81 4.57 -4.30
C LYS A 138 -9.23 6.01 -4.58
N LEU A 139 -8.26 6.89 -4.85
CA LEU A 139 -8.53 8.30 -5.19
C LEU A 139 -8.85 8.51 -6.67
N LYS A 140 -8.80 7.46 -7.51
CA LYS A 140 -8.94 7.54 -8.97
C LYS A 140 -10.27 8.17 -9.42
N ASN A 141 -11.35 7.89 -8.69
CA ASN A 141 -12.70 8.33 -9.05
C ASN A 141 -13.18 9.55 -8.27
N ILE A 142 -12.28 10.26 -7.59
CA ILE A 142 -12.61 11.49 -6.87
C ILE A 142 -12.31 12.69 -7.74
N TYR A 143 -13.31 13.56 -7.93
CA TYR A 143 -13.21 14.74 -8.77
C TYR A 143 -13.41 16.01 -7.95
N PHE A 144 -12.68 17.05 -8.33
CA PHE A 144 -12.85 18.40 -7.80
C PHE A 144 -13.60 19.27 -8.81
N ASN A 145 -14.61 20.01 -8.32
CA ASN A 145 -15.40 20.93 -9.14
C ASN A 145 -15.92 20.29 -10.45
N GLY A 146 -16.31 19.04 -10.39
CA GLY A 146 -16.97 18.29 -11.48
C GLY A 146 -16.05 17.71 -12.56
N ASN A 147 -14.87 18.26 -12.82
CA ASN A 147 -14.10 17.87 -14.02
C ASN A 147 -12.61 17.60 -13.80
N LYS A 148 -12.04 17.91 -12.61
CA LYS A 148 -10.62 17.71 -12.38
C LYS A 148 -10.38 16.50 -11.46
N PRO A 149 -9.73 15.42 -11.94
CA PRO A 149 -9.39 14.29 -11.09
C PRO A 149 -8.47 14.73 -9.94
N LEU A 150 -8.86 14.45 -8.70
CA LEU A 150 -8.05 14.73 -7.51
C LEU A 150 -6.63 14.16 -7.63
N LEU A 151 -6.53 12.96 -8.16
CA LEU A 151 -5.27 12.25 -8.31
C LEU A 151 -4.24 13.02 -9.14
N ASN A 152 -4.66 13.68 -10.23
CA ASN A 152 -3.76 14.47 -11.07
C ASN A 152 -3.22 15.69 -10.33
N GLU A 153 -4.05 16.36 -9.55
CA GLU A 153 -3.63 17.51 -8.74
C GLU A 153 -2.68 17.08 -7.62
N LEU A 154 -2.91 15.90 -7.02
CA LEU A 154 -1.97 15.32 -6.05
C LEU A 154 -0.63 14.98 -6.69
N PHE A 155 -0.61 14.42 -7.90
CA PHE A 155 0.65 14.16 -8.60
C PHE A 155 1.43 15.44 -8.87
N ASN A 156 0.78 16.53 -9.25
CA ASN A 156 1.43 17.82 -9.40
C ASN A 156 2.04 18.29 -8.08
N LEU A 157 1.32 18.17 -6.98
CA LEU A 157 1.85 18.47 -5.64
C LEU A 157 3.05 17.57 -5.31
N PHE A 158 2.96 16.27 -5.55
CA PHE A 158 4.03 15.32 -5.24
C PHE A 158 5.30 15.60 -6.05
N VAL A 159 5.18 15.95 -7.34
CA VAL A 159 6.31 16.38 -8.17
C VAL A 159 6.93 17.65 -7.61
N SER A 160 6.12 18.63 -7.21
CA SER A 160 6.60 19.86 -6.56
C SER A 160 7.40 19.55 -5.28
N LEU A 161 6.84 18.73 -4.38
CA LEU A 161 7.46 18.38 -3.11
C LEU A 161 8.76 17.56 -3.25
N THR A 162 8.83 16.67 -4.26
CA THR A 162 9.97 15.77 -4.43
C THR A 162 11.03 16.33 -5.37
N LYS A 163 10.67 16.52 -6.65
CA LYS A 163 11.62 16.81 -7.73
C LYS A 163 11.96 18.29 -7.85
N MET A 164 11.01 19.20 -7.59
CA MET A 164 11.22 20.63 -7.81
C MET A 164 11.79 21.33 -6.57
N GLU A 165 11.26 21.02 -5.39
CA GLU A 165 11.59 21.71 -4.16
C GLU A 165 12.42 20.85 -3.19
N HIS A 166 12.58 19.56 -3.44
CA HIS A 166 13.34 18.59 -2.62
C HIS A 166 12.96 18.61 -1.12
N LEU A 167 11.69 18.88 -0.81
CA LEU A 167 11.21 19.10 0.56
C LEU A 167 10.98 17.78 1.32
N CYS A 168 10.42 16.77 0.65
CA CYS A 168 10.10 15.51 1.30
C CYS A 168 10.04 14.33 0.32
N HIS A 169 10.23 13.13 0.83
CA HIS A 169 9.92 11.92 0.07
C HIS A 169 8.40 11.72 -0.01
N VAL A 170 7.94 11.24 -1.17
CA VAL A 170 6.58 10.75 -1.37
C VAL A 170 6.64 9.30 -1.84
N ILE A 171 5.99 8.40 -1.11
CA ILE A 171 5.91 6.96 -1.39
C ILE A 171 4.45 6.58 -1.55
N CYS A 172 4.10 6.00 -2.69
CA CYS A 172 2.74 5.55 -3.01
C CYS A 172 2.71 4.03 -3.11
N LEU A 173 1.88 3.38 -2.29
CA LEU A 173 1.69 1.94 -2.31
C LEU A 173 0.42 1.61 -3.08
N THR A 174 0.48 0.60 -3.95
CA THR A 174 -0.69 0.10 -4.70
C THR A 174 -0.58 -1.38 -4.99
N SER A 175 -1.72 -2.06 -4.99
CA SER A 175 -1.86 -3.45 -5.45
C SER A 175 -2.52 -3.55 -6.83
N ASP A 176 -2.83 -2.42 -7.45
CA ASP A 176 -3.49 -2.35 -8.75
C ASP A 176 -2.44 -2.16 -9.86
N THR A 177 -2.24 -3.20 -10.68
CA THR A 177 -1.28 -3.19 -11.79
C THR A 177 -1.75 -2.30 -12.95
N LEU A 178 -3.07 -2.24 -13.21
CA LEU A 178 -3.62 -1.39 -14.24
C LEU A 178 -3.42 0.09 -13.88
N PHE A 179 -3.56 0.41 -12.61
CA PHE A 179 -3.26 1.74 -12.10
C PHE A 179 -1.79 2.14 -12.33
N ILE A 180 -0.86 1.22 -12.15
CA ILE A 180 0.55 1.47 -12.44
C ILE A 180 0.78 1.73 -13.93
N GLU A 181 0.12 1.01 -14.83
CA GLU A 181 0.20 1.27 -16.27
C GLU A 181 -0.34 2.66 -16.65
N GLU A 182 -1.43 3.10 -16.02
CA GLU A 182 -1.94 4.46 -16.20
C GLU A 182 -0.93 5.52 -15.73
N ILE A 183 -0.27 5.28 -14.60
CA ILE A 183 0.79 6.17 -14.09
C ILE A 183 1.96 6.24 -15.05
N TYR A 184 2.41 5.13 -15.63
CA TYR A 184 3.48 5.13 -16.65
C TYR A 184 3.15 6.00 -17.86
N ARG A 185 1.89 6.07 -18.26
CA ARG A 185 1.42 6.88 -19.38
C ARG A 185 1.21 8.35 -19.02
N ASN A 186 1.21 8.70 -17.75
CA ASN A 186 0.98 10.07 -17.30
C ASN A 186 2.21 10.94 -17.58
N SER A 187 2.07 11.92 -18.46
CA SER A 187 3.16 12.80 -18.89
C SER A 187 3.75 13.64 -17.75
N SER A 188 2.95 14.03 -16.75
CA SER A 188 3.41 14.81 -15.58
C SER A 188 4.36 14.04 -14.69
N LEU A 189 4.30 12.71 -14.71
CA LEU A 189 5.13 11.81 -13.90
C LEU A 189 6.39 11.33 -14.64
N LYS A 190 6.49 11.62 -15.93
CA LYS A 190 7.66 11.25 -16.73
C LYS A 190 8.92 11.89 -16.14
N ASN A 191 9.93 11.06 -15.85
CA ASN A 191 11.18 11.48 -15.18
C ASN A 191 11.03 12.06 -13.76
N ALA A 192 9.83 11.95 -13.14
CA ALA A 192 9.57 12.38 -11.76
C ALA A 192 9.17 11.23 -10.85
N SER A 193 9.18 10.00 -11.36
CA SER A 193 8.76 8.81 -10.62
C SER A 193 9.80 7.69 -10.71
N LYS A 194 9.85 6.87 -9.67
CA LYS A 194 10.55 5.59 -9.57
C LYS A 194 9.56 4.51 -9.19
N TYR A 195 9.87 3.27 -9.58
CA TYR A 195 8.99 2.13 -9.38
C TYR A 195 9.76 1.01 -8.70
N TYR A 196 9.17 0.44 -7.65
CA TYR A 196 9.76 -0.66 -6.90
C TYR A 196 8.73 -1.78 -6.71
N LEU A 197 9.02 -2.93 -7.29
CA LEU A 197 8.16 -4.11 -7.21
C LEU A 197 8.44 -4.87 -5.91
N ILE A 198 7.40 -5.10 -5.11
CA ILE A 198 7.39 -6.09 -4.04
C ILE A 198 6.67 -7.31 -4.57
N ASP A 199 7.45 -8.23 -5.09
CA ASP A 199 7.00 -9.40 -5.82
C ASP A 199 6.65 -10.57 -4.88
N TRP A 200 6.37 -11.70 -5.46
CA TRP A 200 6.12 -12.97 -4.79
C TRP A 200 7.35 -13.42 -4.00
N LEU A 201 7.14 -14.28 -3.01
CA LEU A 201 8.23 -14.89 -2.27
C LEU A 201 8.95 -15.94 -3.14
N ARG A 202 10.25 -16.07 -2.91
CA ARG A 202 11.05 -17.09 -3.59
C ARG A 202 10.74 -18.48 -3.02
N LYS A 203 10.73 -19.50 -3.88
CA LYS A 203 10.49 -20.89 -3.45
C LYS A 203 11.42 -21.35 -2.31
N ASN A 204 12.69 -20.94 -2.34
CA ASN A 204 13.64 -21.26 -1.26
C ASN A 204 13.26 -20.63 0.06
N SER A 205 12.76 -19.40 0.04
CA SER A 205 12.29 -18.70 1.25
C SER A 205 11.06 -19.36 1.82
N ILE A 206 10.11 -19.74 0.97
CA ILE A 206 8.91 -20.47 1.37
C ILE A 206 9.31 -21.82 2.01
N ARG A 207 10.23 -22.57 1.38
CA ARG A 207 10.75 -23.82 1.91
C ARG A 207 11.31 -23.66 3.32
N ASN A 208 12.18 -22.67 3.52
CA ASN A 208 12.80 -22.41 4.82
C ASN A 208 11.76 -22.07 5.90
N ILE A 209 10.80 -21.22 5.57
CA ILE A 209 9.73 -20.83 6.48
C ILE A 209 8.90 -22.06 6.92
N LEU A 210 8.46 -22.86 5.95
CA LEU A 210 7.65 -24.05 6.23
C LEU A 210 8.43 -25.09 7.04
N LYS A 211 9.73 -25.28 6.75
CA LYS A 211 10.61 -26.18 7.52
C LYS A 211 10.74 -25.73 8.97
N GLU A 212 10.92 -24.42 9.22
CA GLU A 212 10.97 -23.87 10.59
C GLU A 212 9.64 -24.04 11.34
N GLU A 213 8.51 -24.07 10.63
CA GLU A 213 7.17 -24.28 11.21
C GLU A 213 6.79 -25.79 11.32
N GLY A 214 7.74 -26.69 11.05
CA GLY A 214 7.56 -28.13 11.28
C GLY A 214 6.78 -28.88 10.20
N PHE A 215 6.79 -28.38 8.95
CA PHE A 215 6.26 -29.11 7.82
C PHE A 215 7.24 -30.17 7.32
N SER A 216 6.73 -31.34 6.90
CA SER A 216 7.56 -32.38 6.27
C SER A 216 8.05 -31.97 4.89
N GLU A 217 9.11 -32.59 4.39
CA GLU A 217 9.63 -32.31 3.04
C GLU A 217 8.58 -32.63 1.95
N GLU A 218 7.72 -33.65 2.17
CA GLU A 218 6.62 -33.97 1.28
C GLU A 218 5.57 -32.85 1.24
N GLU A 219 5.11 -32.40 2.40
CA GLU A 219 4.19 -31.28 2.53
C GLU A 219 4.76 -30.03 1.87
N ILE A 220 6.04 -29.72 2.12
CA ILE A 220 6.72 -28.55 1.55
C ILE A 220 6.76 -28.64 0.02
N ASN A 221 7.17 -29.78 -0.53
CA ASN A 221 7.24 -29.97 -1.98
C ASN A 221 5.86 -29.82 -2.64
N TYR A 222 4.82 -30.31 -1.99
CA TYR A 222 3.45 -30.13 -2.44
C TYR A 222 3.04 -28.65 -2.41
N CYS A 223 3.27 -27.94 -1.29
CA CYS A 223 2.94 -26.54 -1.13
C CYS A 223 3.62 -25.60 -2.12
N LEU A 224 4.87 -25.87 -2.51
CA LEU A 224 5.66 -24.99 -3.38
C LEU A 224 5.07 -24.81 -4.79
N ASN A 225 4.08 -25.59 -5.17
CA ASN A 225 3.35 -25.44 -6.43
C ASN A 225 2.20 -24.43 -6.34
N TYR A 226 1.77 -24.09 -5.11
CA TYR A 226 0.58 -23.29 -4.85
C TYR A 226 0.90 -21.98 -4.10
N LEU A 227 1.97 -21.97 -3.30
CA LEU A 227 2.34 -20.83 -2.45
C LEU A 227 3.23 -19.82 -3.18
N SER A 228 2.91 -18.56 -3.04
CA SER A 228 3.68 -17.46 -3.59
C SER A 228 3.66 -16.20 -2.73
N LEU A 229 2.65 -16.05 -1.87
CA LEU A 229 2.42 -14.84 -1.08
C LEU A 229 2.58 -15.09 0.42
N PRO A 230 3.06 -14.09 1.17
CA PRO A 230 3.18 -14.20 2.63
C PRO A 230 1.86 -14.55 3.34
N TYR A 231 0.74 -14.06 2.82
CA TYR A 231 -0.58 -14.34 3.37
C TYR A 231 -0.92 -15.84 3.28
N GLU A 232 -0.69 -16.46 2.14
CA GLU A 232 -0.95 -17.89 1.92
C GLU A 232 -0.16 -18.78 2.89
N ILE A 233 1.10 -18.41 3.17
CA ILE A 233 1.94 -19.11 4.12
C ILE A 233 1.39 -19.01 5.54
N VAL A 234 0.99 -17.80 5.94
CA VAL A 234 0.41 -17.59 7.28
C VAL A 234 -0.88 -18.37 7.43
N ASP A 235 -1.77 -18.32 6.45
CA ASP A 235 -3.04 -19.05 6.45
C ASP A 235 -2.82 -20.58 6.49
N LEU A 236 -1.86 -21.09 5.72
CA LEU A 236 -1.50 -22.50 5.76
C LEU A 236 -0.99 -22.95 7.14
N ILE A 237 -0.13 -22.14 7.76
CA ILE A 237 0.40 -22.42 9.11
C ILE A 237 -0.73 -22.41 10.13
N GLU A 238 -1.65 -21.44 10.05
CA GLU A 238 -2.80 -21.32 10.95
C GLU A 238 -3.75 -22.51 10.77
N ASN A 239 -4.07 -22.90 9.55
CA ASN A 239 -4.93 -24.02 9.24
C ASN A 239 -4.34 -25.36 9.75
N LYS A 240 -3.02 -25.58 9.61
CA LYS A 240 -2.34 -26.73 10.20
C LYS A 240 -2.46 -26.75 11.73
N LYS A 241 -2.34 -25.63 12.40
CA LYS A 241 -2.54 -25.51 13.86
C LYS A 241 -4.00 -25.77 14.27
N LEU A 242 -4.95 -25.50 13.40
CA LEU A 242 -6.38 -25.80 13.58
C LEU A 242 -6.73 -27.26 13.28
N GLY A 243 -5.74 -28.09 12.85
CA GLY A 243 -5.91 -29.52 12.61
C GLY A 243 -6.27 -29.88 11.17
N LEU A 244 -6.26 -28.93 10.24
CA LEU A 244 -6.43 -29.21 8.81
C LEU A 244 -5.12 -29.73 8.20
N THR A 245 -5.24 -30.65 7.27
CA THR A 245 -4.08 -31.08 6.48
C THR A 245 -3.73 -30.02 5.43
N VAL A 246 -2.50 -30.09 4.92
CA VAL A 246 -2.04 -29.23 3.82
C VAL A 246 -2.94 -29.39 2.58
N GLU A 247 -3.28 -30.62 2.24
CA GLU A 247 -4.12 -30.93 1.08
C GLU A 247 -5.53 -30.35 1.22
N GLU A 248 -6.15 -30.47 2.41
CA GLU A 248 -7.46 -29.88 2.68
C GLU A 248 -7.44 -28.37 2.55
N THR A 249 -6.42 -27.72 3.10
CA THR A 249 -6.26 -26.26 3.02
C THR A 249 -6.13 -25.80 1.56
N ILE A 250 -5.24 -26.42 0.79
CA ILE A 250 -5.04 -26.04 -0.62
C ILE A 250 -6.28 -26.32 -1.46
N LYS A 251 -6.99 -27.43 -1.18
CA LYS A 251 -8.23 -27.76 -1.86
C LYS A 251 -9.34 -26.73 -1.59
N GLN A 252 -9.43 -26.24 -0.36
CA GLN A 252 -10.33 -25.13 -0.02
C GLN A 252 -10.01 -23.87 -0.82
N TRP A 253 -8.74 -23.46 -0.91
CA TRP A 253 -8.34 -22.29 -1.69
C TRP A 253 -8.69 -22.44 -3.17
N ILE A 254 -8.37 -23.59 -3.77
CA ILE A 254 -8.70 -23.86 -5.18
C ILE A 254 -10.22 -23.76 -5.41
N ASN A 255 -11.03 -24.27 -4.49
CA ASN A 255 -12.49 -24.19 -4.62
C ASN A 255 -12.99 -22.74 -4.53
N ILE A 256 -12.46 -21.95 -3.59
CA ILE A 256 -12.80 -20.52 -3.46
C ILE A 256 -12.46 -19.75 -4.74
N GLU A 257 -11.28 -19.98 -5.31
CA GLU A 257 -10.87 -19.33 -6.56
C GLU A 257 -11.74 -19.79 -7.76
N LYS A 258 -12.08 -21.08 -7.85
CA LYS A 258 -13.01 -21.60 -8.87
C LYS A 258 -14.40 -20.96 -8.76
N ASP A 259 -14.93 -20.87 -7.57
CA ASP A 259 -16.24 -20.25 -7.34
C ASP A 259 -16.23 -18.76 -7.67
N GLY A 260 -15.14 -18.05 -7.32
CA GLY A 260 -14.91 -16.66 -7.69
C GLY A 260 -14.84 -16.46 -9.20
N LEU A 261 -14.12 -17.30 -9.91
CA LEU A 261 -14.04 -17.27 -11.38
C LEU A 261 -15.40 -17.57 -12.02
N LYS A 262 -16.12 -18.56 -11.51
CA LYS A 262 -17.46 -18.90 -12.00
C LYS A 262 -18.42 -17.72 -11.82
N TYR A 263 -18.40 -17.07 -10.66
CA TYR A 263 -19.20 -15.86 -10.41
C TYR A 263 -18.87 -14.74 -11.40
N LEU A 264 -17.58 -14.49 -11.67
CA LEU A 264 -17.16 -13.49 -12.66
C LEU A 264 -17.66 -13.85 -14.06
N ILE A 265 -17.59 -15.11 -14.46
CA ILE A 265 -18.11 -15.61 -15.74
C ILE A 265 -19.61 -15.35 -15.86
N ASP A 266 -20.36 -15.69 -14.83
CA ASP A 266 -21.82 -15.60 -14.81
C ASP A 266 -22.32 -14.14 -14.75
N THR A 267 -21.49 -13.19 -14.29
CA THR A 267 -21.88 -11.78 -14.09
C THR A 267 -21.32 -10.79 -15.12
N THR A 268 -20.43 -11.23 -16.00
CA THR A 268 -19.85 -10.37 -17.05
C THR A 268 -20.38 -10.75 -18.43
N ASP A 269 -20.87 -9.75 -19.19
CA ASP A 269 -21.26 -9.87 -20.61
C ASP A 269 -20.06 -10.03 -21.58
N LEU A 270 -18.88 -10.34 -21.05
CA LEU A 270 -17.68 -10.53 -21.85
C LEU A 270 -17.65 -11.94 -22.44
N ASP A 271 -17.10 -12.09 -23.65
CA ASP A 271 -16.82 -13.37 -24.29
C ASP A 271 -15.70 -14.09 -23.51
N VAL A 272 -16.10 -14.63 -22.37
CA VAL A 272 -15.25 -15.17 -21.30
C VAL A 272 -14.44 -16.36 -21.78
N GLU A 273 -14.95 -17.13 -22.75
CA GLU A 273 -14.24 -18.27 -23.31
C GLU A 273 -12.91 -17.86 -23.95
N LYS A 274 -12.84 -16.72 -24.61
CA LYS A 274 -11.61 -16.25 -25.24
C LYS A 274 -10.59 -15.69 -24.26
N ILE A 275 -11.04 -15.11 -23.15
CA ILE A 275 -10.16 -14.40 -22.19
C ILE A 275 -9.64 -15.35 -21.10
N TYR A 276 -10.48 -16.26 -20.61
CA TYR A 276 -10.16 -17.07 -19.43
C TYR A 276 -9.82 -18.55 -19.72
N MET A 277 -10.12 -19.09 -20.91
CA MET A 277 -9.73 -20.47 -21.26
C MET A 277 -8.23 -20.76 -21.08
N PRO A 278 -7.31 -19.83 -21.41
CA PRO A 278 -5.89 -20.03 -21.12
C PRO A 278 -5.58 -20.19 -19.62
N TYR A 279 -6.33 -19.48 -18.74
CA TYR A 279 -6.14 -19.52 -17.29
C TYR A 279 -6.81 -20.73 -16.64
N LEU A 280 -7.99 -21.12 -17.12
CA LEU A 280 -8.68 -22.34 -16.64
C LEU A 280 -7.87 -23.62 -16.92
N SER A 281 -7.14 -23.67 -18.02
CA SER A 281 -6.25 -24.80 -18.35
C SER A 281 -5.04 -24.92 -17.40
N LEU A 282 -4.64 -23.82 -16.72
CA LEU A 282 -3.58 -23.82 -15.72
C LEU A 282 -4.06 -24.29 -14.34
N ILE A 283 -5.36 -24.14 -14.05
CA ILE A 283 -5.97 -24.52 -12.76
C ILE A 283 -6.44 -25.99 -12.78
N THR A 284 -6.60 -26.57 -13.97
CA THR A 284 -7.06 -27.96 -14.14
C THR A 284 -5.93 -28.97 -14.34
N ARG A 285 -4.70 -28.53 -14.32
CA ARG A 285 -3.49 -29.37 -14.27
C ARG A 285 -2.93 -29.42 -12.86
#